data_ac2ae715d0a1d995956473dbad4f01cd
#
_entry.id   ac2ae715d0a1d995956473dbad4f01cd
#
_cell.length_a   1.000
_cell.length_b   1.000
_cell.length_c   1.000
_cell.angle_alpha   90.00
_cell.angle_beta   90.00
_cell.angle_gamma   90.00
#
_symmetry.space_group_name_H-M   'P 1'
#
loop_
_entity.id
_entity.type
_entity.pdbx_description
1 polymer ?
#
loop_
_entity_poly.entity_id
_entity_poly.type
_entity_poly.pdbx_seq_one_letter_code
_entity_poly.pdbx_strand_id
1 'polypeptide(L)'
;MKKLLVLIVLLLSAHVLVFSQNGNVQNAAIPKDAAVDVTVSDFKNNLLNNEIIVFKSKINNKEFQGITNETGKFTVRLPAGDEYEIFILGFKDSTSYNVLKIPATTGNAYYKKPFVVNIQFQPSKTFVLEDCNFDFGKATLQESSFTVLDELVAYLNRKDDERIEIGGHTDNVGKPASNLKLSLDRANAVRDYLIGKGINPERLTAKGYGMTEPIAENNTEEGRAQNRRTEVKIL
;
A
#
# COMPACT_ATOMS: atom_id res chain seq x y z
N MET A 1 10.43 7.15 -20.70
CA MET A 1 11.13 7.66 -19.50
C MET A 1 10.09 7.85 -18.40
N LYS A 2 9.85 6.80 -17.60
CA LYS A 2 8.93 6.85 -16.46
C LYS A 2 9.65 7.56 -15.31
N LYS A 3 9.09 8.66 -14.83
CA LYS A 3 9.63 9.40 -13.68
C LYS A 3 9.36 8.59 -12.42
N LEU A 4 10.43 8.15 -11.77
CA LEU A 4 10.43 7.51 -10.46
C LEU A 4 9.95 8.53 -9.42
N LEU A 5 8.76 8.31 -8.85
CA LEU A 5 8.26 9.08 -7.71
C LEU A 5 8.84 8.43 -6.45
N VAL A 6 9.89 9.03 -5.88
CA VAL A 6 10.44 8.59 -4.60
C VAL A 6 9.49 9.05 -3.50
N LEU A 7 8.74 8.11 -2.92
CA LEU A 7 7.90 8.36 -1.75
C LEU A 7 8.80 8.34 -0.50
N ILE A 8 9.16 9.53 0.01
CA ILE A 8 9.85 9.64 1.30
C ILE A 8 8.80 9.48 2.40
N VAL A 9 8.79 8.31 3.04
CA VAL A 9 8.00 8.09 4.26
C VAL A 9 8.72 8.77 5.42
N LEU A 10 8.28 9.99 5.79
CA LEU A 10 8.69 10.65 7.02
C LEU A 10 7.92 10.05 8.19
N LEU A 11 8.61 9.25 9.00
CA LEU A 11 8.17 8.84 10.34
C LEU A 11 8.15 10.08 11.25
N LEU A 12 6.98 10.68 11.44
CA LEU A 12 6.76 11.70 12.46
C LEU A 12 6.47 11.02 13.79
N SER A 13 7.48 10.98 14.67
CA SER A 13 7.28 10.69 16.09
C SER A 13 6.38 11.75 16.72
N ALA A 14 5.23 11.32 17.27
CA ALA A 14 4.32 12.20 17.98
C ALA A 14 4.94 12.66 19.30
N HIS A 15 5.46 13.87 19.36
CA HIS A 15 5.73 14.55 20.60
C HIS A 15 4.46 15.28 21.03
N VAL A 16 3.83 14.78 22.08
CA VAL A 16 2.73 15.47 22.76
C VAL A 16 3.33 16.64 23.54
N LEU A 17 3.17 17.85 23.02
CA LEU A 17 3.43 19.08 23.76
C LEU A 17 2.15 19.47 24.53
N VAL A 18 2.20 19.28 25.85
CA VAL A 18 1.19 19.82 26.76
C VAL A 18 1.47 21.31 26.92
N PHE A 19 0.60 22.17 26.37
CA PHE A 19 0.63 23.60 26.65
C PHE A 19 -0.29 23.93 27.83
N SER A 20 0.30 24.48 28.87
CA SER A 20 -0.36 25.13 30.01
C SER A 20 -1.24 26.29 29.53
N GLN A 21 -2.49 26.29 29.94
CA GLN A 21 -3.42 27.39 29.68
C GLN A 21 -3.03 28.62 30.51
N ASN A 22 -2.55 29.68 29.85
CA ASN A 22 -2.69 31.06 30.35
C ASN A 22 -3.58 31.80 29.38
N GLY A 23 -4.67 32.35 29.91
CA GLY A 23 -5.73 32.97 29.14
C GLY A 23 -5.26 34.28 28.46
N ASN A 24 -5.13 34.19 27.15
CA ASN A 24 -5.32 35.27 26.20
C ASN A 24 -6.23 34.75 25.11
N VAL A 25 -7.41 35.33 24.96
CA VAL A 25 -8.29 35.10 23.82
C VAL A 25 -7.56 35.65 22.59
N GLN A 26 -6.63 34.86 22.05
CA GLN A 26 -6.14 35.11 20.70
C GLN A 26 -7.32 34.87 19.77
N ASN A 27 -7.65 35.88 18.93
CA ASN A 27 -8.56 35.68 17.80
C ASN A 27 -8.05 34.50 16.99
N ALA A 28 -8.68 33.34 17.20
CA ALA A 28 -8.35 32.12 16.43
C ALA A 28 -8.57 32.46 14.95
N ALA A 29 -7.50 32.39 14.16
CA ALA A 29 -7.60 32.62 12.73
C ALA A 29 -8.69 31.72 12.13
N ILE A 30 -9.58 32.33 11.34
CA ILE A 30 -10.68 31.60 10.70
C ILE A 30 -10.08 30.51 9.78
N PRO A 31 -10.43 29.23 9.98
CA PRO A 31 -9.86 28.15 9.17
C PRO A 31 -10.22 28.32 7.69
N LYS A 32 -9.21 28.36 6.82
CA LYS A 32 -9.39 28.35 5.36
C LYS A 32 -9.46 26.93 4.78
N ASP A 33 -9.54 25.94 5.64
CA ASP A 33 -9.65 24.53 5.30
C ASP A 33 -10.95 23.93 5.87
N ALA A 34 -11.36 22.81 5.30
CA ALA A 34 -12.51 22.04 5.73
C ALA A 34 -12.05 20.71 6.35
N ALA A 35 -12.72 20.29 7.41
CA ALA A 35 -12.58 18.91 7.89
C ALA A 35 -13.27 17.94 6.92
N VAL A 36 -12.66 16.80 6.70
CA VAL A 36 -13.20 15.70 5.88
C VAL A 36 -13.14 14.43 6.71
N ASP A 37 -14.30 13.91 7.08
CA ASP A 37 -14.45 12.62 7.77
C ASP A 37 -14.52 11.50 6.74
N VAL A 38 -13.57 10.57 6.83
CA VAL A 38 -13.44 9.45 5.89
C VAL A 38 -13.79 8.16 6.59
N THR A 39 -14.58 7.32 5.92
CA THR A 39 -14.87 5.96 6.34
C THR A 39 -14.54 5.01 5.18
N VAL A 40 -13.83 3.93 5.46
CA VAL A 40 -13.43 2.93 4.47
C VAL A 40 -13.98 1.56 4.83
N SER A 41 -14.58 0.88 3.87
CA SER A 41 -15.15 -0.47 4.04
C SER A 41 -14.96 -1.33 2.79
N ASP A 42 -15.08 -2.66 2.96
CA ASP A 42 -15.21 -3.59 1.84
C ASP A 42 -16.63 -3.59 1.25
N PHE A 43 -16.87 -4.36 0.20
CA PHE A 43 -18.19 -4.47 -0.45
C PHE A 43 -19.24 -5.21 0.43
N LYS A 44 -18.83 -5.80 1.55
CA LYS A 44 -19.72 -6.39 2.56
C LYS A 44 -19.97 -5.44 3.73
N ASN A 45 -19.49 -4.19 3.66
CA ASN A 45 -19.53 -3.17 4.71
C ASN A 45 -18.69 -3.51 5.95
N ASN A 46 -17.73 -4.43 5.86
CA ASN A 46 -16.73 -4.57 6.91
C ASN A 46 -15.79 -3.37 6.86
N LEU A 47 -15.55 -2.75 8.00
CA LEU A 47 -14.67 -1.59 8.11
C LEU A 47 -13.21 -2.04 7.95
N LEU A 48 -12.43 -1.28 7.15
CA LEU A 48 -11.05 -1.59 6.81
C LEU A 48 -10.10 -0.67 7.58
N ASN A 49 -9.26 -1.26 8.44
CA ASN A 49 -8.20 -0.55 9.18
C ASN A 49 -6.90 -0.49 8.36
N ASN A 50 -6.02 0.42 8.78
CA ASN A 50 -4.69 0.58 8.19
C ASN A 50 -4.67 0.84 6.66
N GLU A 51 -5.77 1.40 6.11
CA GLU A 51 -5.83 1.82 4.71
C GLU A 51 -5.33 3.26 4.56
N ILE A 52 -4.46 3.51 3.60
CA ILE A 52 -3.98 4.86 3.28
C ILE A 52 -4.84 5.44 2.17
N ILE A 53 -5.45 6.58 2.46
CA ILE A 53 -6.21 7.36 1.50
C ILE A 53 -5.48 8.68 1.23
N VAL A 54 -5.25 8.98 -0.03
CA VAL A 54 -4.59 10.20 -0.49
C VAL A 54 -5.59 11.09 -1.20
N PHE A 55 -5.59 12.36 -0.85
CA PHE A 55 -6.32 13.45 -1.50
C PHE A 55 -5.31 14.33 -2.24
N LYS A 56 -5.30 14.26 -3.56
CA LYS A 56 -4.39 15.02 -4.40
C LYS A 56 -5.07 16.24 -5.01
N SER A 57 -4.57 17.42 -4.67
CA SER A 57 -5.05 18.69 -5.18
C SER A 57 -4.93 18.76 -6.71
N LYS A 58 -6.01 19.15 -7.40
CA LYS A 58 -5.96 19.41 -8.85
C LYS A 58 -5.31 20.75 -9.21
N ILE A 59 -5.23 21.69 -8.26
CA ILE A 59 -4.64 23.01 -8.50
C ILE A 59 -3.11 22.94 -8.49
N ASN A 60 -2.53 22.23 -7.51
CA ASN A 60 -1.07 22.30 -7.27
C ASN A 60 -0.41 20.93 -7.08
N ASN A 61 -1.13 19.83 -7.26
CA ASN A 61 -0.70 18.45 -7.04
C ASN A 61 -0.23 18.13 -5.61
N LYS A 62 -0.53 18.99 -4.63
CA LYS A 62 -0.21 18.71 -3.23
C LYS A 62 -1.06 17.56 -2.74
N GLU A 63 -0.42 16.65 -2.01
CA GLU A 63 -1.05 15.47 -1.44
C GLU A 63 -1.29 15.63 0.05
N PHE A 64 -2.46 15.19 0.49
CA PHE A 64 -2.88 15.08 1.88
C PHE A 64 -3.31 13.64 2.09
N GLN A 65 -2.89 13.03 3.18
CA GLN A 65 -3.21 11.62 3.42
C GLN A 65 -3.69 11.37 4.84
N GLY A 66 -4.40 10.28 5.01
CA GLY A 66 -4.76 9.72 6.31
C GLY A 66 -4.75 8.21 6.26
N ILE A 67 -4.65 7.61 7.45
CA ILE A 67 -4.69 6.16 7.65
C ILE A 67 -5.92 5.84 8.48
N THR A 68 -6.71 4.86 8.06
CA THR A 68 -7.87 4.41 8.82
C THR A 68 -7.45 3.72 10.11
N ASN A 69 -8.16 4.02 11.18
CA ASN A 69 -8.01 3.39 12.49
C ASN A 69 -8.79 2.05 12.54
N GLU A 70 -8.83 1.40 13.70
CA GLU A 70 -9.55 0.13 13.96
C GLU A 70 -11.05 0.18 13.59
N THR A 71 -11.64 1.37 13.55
CA THR A 71 -13.03 1.57 13.13
C THR A 71 -13.17 1.98 11.66
N GLY A 72 -12.11 1.79 10.85
CA GLY A 72 -12.09 2.13 9.43
C GLY A 72 -12.21 3.63 9.14
N LYS A 73 -11.81 4.52 10.06
CA LYS A 73 -12.07 5.96 9.97
C LYS A 73 -10.84 6.81 10.25
N PHE A 74 -10.83 7.99 9.65
CA PHE A 74 -9.95 9.10 10.03
C PHE A 74 -10.56 10.45 9.61
N THR A 75 -9.99 11.55 10.10
CA THR A 75 -10.33 12.91 9.67
C THR A 75 -9.08 13.59 9.12
N VAL A 76 -9.23 14.26 7.98
CA VAL A 76 -8.17 15.08 7.37
C VAL A 76 -8.68 16.51 7.17
N ARG A 77 -7.78 17.50 7.16
CA ARG A 77 -8.14 18.89 6.81
C ARG A 77 -7.59 19.23 5.43
N LEU A 78 -8.49 19.70 4.56
CA LEU A 78 -8.17 20.06 3.18
C LEU A 78 -8.50 21.52 2.92
N PRO A 79 -7.60 22.30 2.25
CA PRO A 79 -7.90 23.65 1.81
C PRO A 79 -9.20 23.76 1.02
N ALA A 80 -9.98 24.83 1.31
CA ALA A 80 -11.18 25.13 0.54
C ALA A 80 -10.84 25.78 -0.81
N GLY A 81 -11.73 25.66 -1.79
CA GLY A 81 -11.55 26.23 -3.12
C GLY A 81 -10.83 25.29 -4.11
N ASP A 82 -10.80 24.01 -3.83
CA ASP A 82 -10.09 23.02 -4.64
C ASP A 82 -10.93 21.76 -4.92
N GLU A 83 -10.48 20.99 -5.87
CA GLU A 83 -10.93 19.62 -6.14
C GLU A 83 -9.79 18.64 -5.86
N TYR A 84 -10.10 17.56 -5.19
CA TYR A 84 -9.15 16.55 -4.77
C TYR A 84 -9.45 15.21 -5.42
N GLU A 85 -8.51 14.67 -6.18
CA GLU A 85 -8.56 13.27 -6.59
C GLU A 85 -8.27 12.38 -5.38
N ILE A 86 -9.12 11.38 -5.17
CA ILE A 86 -8.99 10.44 -4.06
C ILE A 86 -8.34 9.17 -4.59
N PHE A 87 -7.25 8.76 -3.94
CA PHE A 87 -6.56 7.50 -4.23
C PHE A 87 -6.54 6.61 -3.01
N ILE A 88 -6.68 5.30 -3.24
CA ILE A 88 -6.47 4.25 -2.25
C ILE A 88 -5.11 3.65 -2.54
N LEU A 89 -4.18 3.70 -1.58
CA LEU A 89 -2.86 3.13 -1.75
C LEU A 89 -2.84 1.67 -1.35
N GLY A 90 -2.67 0.79 -2.33
CA GLY A 90 -2.38 -0.62 -2.15
C GLY A 90 -0.88 -0.92 -2.03
N PHE A 91 -0.50 -2.17 -2.30
CA PHE A 91 0.89 -2.54 -2.52
C PHE A 91 1.28 -2.19 -3.96
N LYS A 92 2.20 -1.21 -4.13
CA LYS A 92 2.71 -0.72 -5.44
C LYS A 92 1.68 -0.11 -6.40
N ASP A 93 0.42 -0.08 -6.07
CA ASP A 93 -0.61 0.54 -6.89
C ASP A 93 -1.36 1.63 -6.15
N SER A 94 -1.90 2.55 -6.90
CA SER A 94 -2.82 3.56 -6.41
C SER A 94 -4.06 3.54 -7.30
N THR A 95 -5.17 3.15 -6.72
CA THR A 95 -6.45 3.15 -7.44
C THR A 95 -7.12 4.51 -7.27
N SER A 96 -7.38 5.20 -8.38
CA SER A 96 -8.23 6.39 -8.36
C SER A 96 -9.67 5.98 -8.02
N TYR A 97 -10.22 6.58 -6.98
CA TYR A 97 -11.56 6.24 -6.48
C TYR A 97 -12.61 7.26 -6.94
N ASN A 98 -12.39 8.54 -6.68
CA ASN A 98 -13.36 9.61 -6.95
C ASN A 98 -12.71 11.00 -6.83
N VAL A 99 -13.51 12.04 -6.98
CA VAL A 99 -13.11 13.43 -6.78
C VAL A 99 -13.99 14.07 -5.71
N LEU A 100 -13.34 14.70 -4.73
CA LEU A 100 -13.99 15.52 -3.71
C LEU A 100 -13.82 17.00 -4.09
N LYS A 101 -14.94 17.73 -4.19
CA LYS A 101 -14.94 19.18 -4.39
C LYS A 101 -15.23 19.89 -3.08
N ILE A 102 -14.33 20.78 -2.66
CA ILE A 102 -14.52 21.68 -1.52
C ILE A 102 -14.62 23.11 -2.07
N PRO A 103 -15.80 23.71 -2.12
CA PRO A 103 -15.96 25.06 -2.65
C PRO A 103 -15.16 26.11 -1.90
N ALA A 104 -14.81 27.21 -2.56
CA ALA A 104 -14.17 28.33 -1.90
C ALA A 104 -15.15 29.02 -0.92
N THR A 105 -14.62 29.53 0.19
CA THR A 105 -15.39 30.39 1.11
C THR A 105 -15.09 31.85 0.83
N THR A 106 -16.07 32.73 1.07
CA THR A 106 -15.90 34.18 0.89
C THR A 106 -15.82 34.91 2.22
N GLY A 107 -14.99 35.95 2.30
CA GLY A 107 -14.83 36.75 3.50
C GLY A 107 -14.38 35.92 4.71
N ASN A 108 -15.14 36.03 5.80
CA ASN A 108 -14.88 35.33 7.07
C ASN A 108 -15.68 34.02 7.20
N ALA A 109 -16.27 33.51 6.12
CA ALA A 109 -16.98 32.26 6.16
C ALA A 109 -16.00 31.05 6.32
N TYR A 110 -16.47 30.01 7.00
CA TYR A 110 -15.75 28.75 7.18
C TYR A 110 -16.72 27.57 7.29
N TYR A 111 -16.22 26.36 7.06
CA TYR A 111 -17.01 25.14 7.19
C TYR A 111 -17.11 24.71 8.64
N LYS A 112 -18.34 24.70 9.20
CA LYS A 112 -18.62 24.27 10.58
C LYS A 112 -18.81 22.75 10.68
N LYS A 113 -19.28 22.12 9.59
CA LYS A 113 -19.51 20.68 9.52
C LYS A 113 -18.48 20.05 8.61
N PRO A 114 -17.99 18.86 8.91
CA PRO A 114 -17.10 18.15 8.02
C PRO A 114 -17.82 17.72 6.73
N PHE A 115 -17.07 17.59 5.66
CA PHE A 115 -17.46 16.81 4.51
C PHE A 115 -17.36 15.33 4.87
N VAL A 116 -18.22 14.48 4.30
CA VAL A 116 -18.22 13.05 4.56
C VAL A 116 -17.84 12.32 3.28
N VAL A 117 -16.82 11.48 3.37
CA VAL A 117 -16.35 10.63 2.27
C VAL A 117 -16.43 9.18 2.72
N ASN A 118 -17.31 8.41 2.06
CA ASN A 118 -17.40 6.98 2.27
C ASN A 118 -16.76 6.27 1.08
N ILE A 119 -15.73 5.48 1.35
CA ILE A 119 -14.97 4.71 0.37
C ILE A 119 -15.33 3.24 0.55
N GLN A 120 -15.71 2.60 -0.54
CA GLN A 120 -15.98 1.18 -0.56
C GLN A 120 -15.14 0.53 -1.65
N PHE A 121 -14.24 -0.40 -1.27
CA PHE A 121 -13.40 -1.13 -2.20
C PHE A 121 -13.05 -2.52 -1.67
N GLN A 122 -12.61 -3.40 -2.55
CA GLN A 122 -12.15 -4.73 -2.18
C GLN A 122 -10.62 -4.79 -2.34
N PRO A 123 -9.84 -4.87 -1.25
CA PRO A 123 -8.40 -5.07 -1.34
C PRO A 123 -8.06 -6.34 -2.12
N SER A 124 -7.06 -6.28 -2.98
CA SER A 124 -6.54 -7.48 -3.64
C SER A 124 -5.90 -8.40 -2.61
N LYS A 125 -6.27 -9.68 -2.65
CA LYS A 125 -5.68 -10.68 -1.76
C LYS A 125 -4.42 -11.33 -2.33
N THR A 126 -4.11 -11.09 -3.59
CA THR A 126 -2.93 -11.66 -4.25
C THR A 126 -2.32 -10.61 -5.16
N PHE A 127 -1.02 -10.47 -5.11
CA PHE A 127 -0.25 -9.59 -5.99
C PHE A 127 1.11 -10.20 -6.34
N VAL A 128 1.62 -9.88 -7.52
CA VAL A 128 2.95 -10.29 -7.97
C VAL A 128 3.99 -9.31 -7.44
N LEU A 129 5.11 -9.83 -6.93
CA LEU A 129 6.29 -9.02 -6.63
C LEU A 129 7.04 -8.74 -7.93
N GLU A 130 6.59 -7.73 -8.68
CA GLU A 130 7.31 -7.26 -9.85
C GLU A 130 8.71 -6.79 -9.44
N ASP A 131 9.72 -7.04 -10.29
CA ASP A 131 11.13 -6.76 -10.01
C ASP A 131 11.77 -7.59 -8.88
N CYS A 132 11.10 -8.63 -8.37
CA CYS A 132 11.71 -9.62 -7.48
C CYS A 132 12.49 -10.66 -8.31
N ASN A 133 13.75 -10.35 -8.59
CA ASN A 133 14.61 -11.11 -9.48
C ASN A 133 15.62 -11.96 -8.71
N PHE A 134 15.98 -13.10 -9.32
CA PHE A 134 16.98 -14.04 -8.79
C PHE A 134 18.08 -14.26 -9.82
N ASP A 135 19.24 -14.69 -9.36
CA ASP A 135 20.28 -15.22 -10.24
C ASP A 135 19.74 -16.38 -11.08
N PHE A 136 20.26 -16.52 -12.30
CA PHE A 136 19.81 -17.55 -13.21
C PHE A 136 19.97 -18.95 -12.59
N GLY A 137 18.88 -19.69 -12.53
CA GLY A 137 18.84 -21.05 -11.98
C GLY A 137 19.08 -21.14 -10.45
N LYS A 138 19.11 -20.02 -9.72
CA LYS A 138 19.36 -19.96 -8.28
C LYS A 138 18.20 -19.31 -7.51
N ALA A 139 18.29 -19.38 -6.18
CA ALA A 139 17.41 -18.66 -5.26
C ALA A 139 18.10 -17.44 -4.61
N THR A 140 19.26 -17.02 -5.13
CA THR A 140 19.96 -15.82 -4.68
C THR A 140 19.25 -14.60 -5.20
N LEU A 141 18.73 -13.75 -4.31
CA LEU A 141 18.10 -12.48 -4.66
C LEU A 141 19.11 -11.52 -5.29
N GLN A 142 18.71 -10.87 -6.38
CA GLN A 142 19.50 -9.80 -6.98
C GLN A 142 19.29 -8.49 -6.20
N GLU A 143 20.26 -7.61 -6.23
CA GLU A 143 20.23 -6.32 -5.54
C GLU A 143 19.02 -5.46 -5.95
N SER A 144 18.62 -5.53 -7.23
CA SER A 144 17.43 -4.85 -7.77
C SER A 144 16.14 -5.23 -7.05
N SER A 145 16.08 -6.43 -6.43
CA SER A 145 14.89 -6.92 -5.73
C SER A 145 14.69 -6.26 -4.36
N PHE A 146 15.73 -5.69 -3.77
CA PHE A 146 15.63 -5.17 -2.40
C PHE A 146 14.66 -4.01 -2.28
N THR A 147 14.50 -3.20 -3.31
CA THR A 147 13.53 -2.09 -3.33
C THR A 147 12.10 -2.61 -3.14
N VAL A 148 11.66 -3.58 -3.95
CA VAL A 148 10.29 -4.13 -3.84
C VAL A 148 10.10 -4.90 -2.53
N LEU A 149 11.14 -5.56 -2.04
CA LEU A 149 11.07 -6.29 -0.78
C LEU A 149 11.02 -5.33 0.44
N ASP A 150 11.71 -4.20 0.40
CA ASP A 150 11.61 -3.17 1.43
C ASP A 150 10.22 -2.48 1.40
N GLU A 151 9.61 -2.30 0.23
CA GLU A 151 8.22 -1.87 0.11
C GLU A 151 7.25 -2.88 0.74
N LEU A 152 7.49 -4.19 0.54
CA LEU A 152 6.70 -5.25 1.20
C LEU A 152 6.88 -5.25 2.71
N VAL A 153 8.10 -5.01 3.21
CA VAL A 153 8.36 -4.82 4.66
C VAL A 153 7.55 -3.64 5.19
N ALA A 154 7.55 -2.50 4.50
CA ALA A 154 6.79 -1.32 4.91
C ALA A 154 5.26 -1.60 4.90
N TYR A 155 4.77 -2.33 3.90
CA TYR A 155 3.38 -2.78 3.83
C TYR A 155 3.03 -3.67 5.04
N LEU A 156 3.82 -4.70 5.33
CA LEU A 156 3.57 -5.64 6.42
C LEU A 156 3.71 -5.00 7.82
N ASN A 157 4.55 -3.98 7.97
CA ASN A 157 4.64 -3.20 9.21
C ASN A 157 3.40 -2.33 9.44
N ARG A 158 2.75 -1.85 8.38
CA ARG A 158 1.49 -1.11 8.45
C ARG A 158 0.30 -2.04 8.68
N LYS A 159 0.30 -3.23 8.06
CA LYS A 159 -0.71 -4.28 8.18
C LYS A 159 -0.22 -5.36 9.13
N ASP A 160 -0.06 -5.03 10.40
CA ASP A 160 0.61 -5.86 11.41
C ASP A 160 -0.18 -7.12 11.81
N ASP A 161 -1.47 -7.15 11.53
CA ASP A 161 -2.39 -8.28 11.72
C ASP A 161 -2.44 -9.24 10.52
N GLU A 162 -1.97 -8.84 9.34
CA GLU A 162 -2.02 -9.69 8.16
C GLU A 162 -0.93 -10.78 8.19
N ARG A 163 -1.32 -11.97 7.71
CA ARG A 163 -0.45 -13.11 7.44
C ARG A 163 -0.39 -13.31 5.93
N ILE A 164 0.78 -13.69 5.42
CA ILE A 164 0.97 -13.88 3.99
C ILE A 164 1.56 -15.25 3.66
N GLU A 165 1.20 -15.74 2.49
CA GLU A 165 1.90 -16.81 1.78
C GLU A 165 2.74 -16.20 0.65
N ILE A 166 4.02 -16.56 0.61
CA ILE A 166 4.94 -16.21 -0.47
C ILE A 166 5.02 -17.40 -1.41
N GLY A 167 4.47 -17.28 -2.60
CA GLY A 167 4.40 -18.31 -3.63
C GLY A 167 5.49 -18.13 -4.67
N GLY A 168 6.34 -19.15 -4.86
CA GLY A 168 7.31 -19.18 -5.95
C GLY A 168 6.80 -19.99 -7.14
N HIS A 169 6.98 -19.46 -8.35
CA HIS A 169 6.56 -20.09 -9.61
C HIS A 169 7.70 -20.17 -10.62
N THR A 170 7.64 -21.12 -11.53
CA THR A 170 8.57 -21.26 -12.65
C THR A 170 7.79 -21.37 -13.96
N ASP A 171 8.49 -21.22 -15.07
CA ASP A 171 8.01 -21.70 -16.36
C ASP A 171 8.05 -23.23 -16.45
N ASN A 172 7.71 -23.79 -17.61
CA ASN A 172 7.70 -25.23 -17.87
C ASN A 172 9.04 -25.81 -18.33
N VAL A 173 10.12 -25.02 -18.32
CA VAL A 173 11.44 -25.50 -18.76
C VAL A 173 12.11 -26.30 -17.64
N GLY A 174 12.54 -27.51 -17.95
CA GLY A 174 13.22 -28.39 -17.00
C GLY A 174 12.33 -29.45 -16.37
N LYS A 175 12.84 -30.11 -15.33
CA LYS A 175 12.12 -31.21 -14.66
C LYS A 175 11.16 -30.67 -13.60
N PRO A 176 9.92 -31.20 -13.51
CA PRO A 176 8.94 -30.74 -12.52
C PRO A 176 9.45 -30.70 -11.08
N ALA A 177 10.16 -31.75 -10.64
CA ALA A 177 10.72 -31.82 -9.29
C ALA A 177 11.79 -30.74 -9.03
N SER A 178 12.61 -30.41 -10.04
CA SER A 178 13.63 -29.34 -9.94
C SER A 178 12.97 -27.98 -9.88
N ASN A 179 11.91 -27.75 -10.67
CA ASN A 179 11.14 -26.52 -10.67
C ASN A 179 10.41 -26.30 -9.35
N LEU A 180 9.80 -27.38 -8.82
CA LEU A 180 9.16 -27.32 -7.49
C LEU A 180 10.15 -26.94 -6.40
N LYS A 181 11.34 -27.58 -6.39
CA LYS A 181 12.39 -27.25 -5.43
C LYS A 181 12.88 -25.81 -5.61
N LEU A 182 13.21 -25.39 -6.83
CA LEU A 182 13.72 -24.03 -7.10
C LEU A 182 12.71 -22.96 -6.68
N SER A 183 11.43 -23.17 -6.98
CA SER A 183 10.37 -22.23 -6.60
C SER A 183 10.21 -22.11 -5.09
N LEU A 184 10.29 -23.22 -4.36
CA LEU A 184 10.27 -23.21 -2.89
C LEU A 184 11.51 -22.51 -2.31
N ASP A 185 12.70 -22.80 -2.86
CA ASP A 185 13.94 -22.16 -2.41
C ASP A 185 13.87 -20.63 -2.59
N ARG A 186 13.29 -20.14 -3.71
CA ARG A 186 13.06 -18.71 -3.97
C ARG A 186 12.06 -18.09 -3.01
N ALA A 187 10.94 -18.76 -2.76
CA ALA A 187 9.95 -18.30 -1.78
C ALA A 187 10.58 -18.20 -0.36
N ASN A 188 11.42 -19.17 0.01
CA ASN A 188 12.16 -19.13 1.27
C ASN A 188 13.16 -17.97 1.32
N ALA A 189 13.88 -17.67 0.23
CA ALA A 189 14.81 -16.54 0.20
C ALA A 189 14.11 -15.20 0.44
N VAL A 190 12.91 -15.02 -0.12
CA VAL A 190 12.07 -13.83 0.15
C VAL A 190 11.61 -13.83 1.60
N ARG A 191 11.09 -14.94 2.12
CA ARG A 191 10.68 -15.05 3.52
C ARG A 191 11.81 -14.70 4.48
N ASP A 192 12.99 -15.26 4.23
CA ASP A 192 14.16 -15.06 5.09
C ASP A 192 14.66 -13.60 5.05
N TYR A 193 14.53 -12.94 3.89
CA TYR A 193 14.77 -11.49 3.78
C TYR A 193 13.80 -10.69 4.67
N LEU A 194 12.50 -10.98 4.61
CA LEU A 194 11.49 -10.31 5.43
C LEU A 194 11.73 -10.52 6.93
N ILE A 195 12.09 -11.76 7.33
CA ILE A 195 12.48 -12.07 8.72
C ILE A 195 13.70 -11.24 9.13
N GLY A 196 14.72 -11.18 8.27
CA GLY A 196 15.92 -10.36 8.49
C GLY A 196 15.63 -8.86 8.65
N LYS A 197 14.51 -8.38 8.12
CA LYS A 197 14.00 -7.01 8.28
C LYS A 197 13.05 -6.84 9.47
N GLY A 198 12.85 -7.87 10.28
CA GLY A 198 12.08 -7.81 11.53
C GLY A 198 10.61 -8.23 11.43
N ILE A 199 10.16 -8.76 10.30
CA ILE A 199 8.79 -9.31 10.19
C ILE A 199 8.72 -10.62 10.98
N ASN A 200 7.67 -10.77 11.80
CA ASN A 200 7.46 -11.97 12.62
C ASN A 200 7.32 -13.22 11.71
N PRO A 201 8.17 -14.27 11.90
CA PRO A 201 8.11 -15.49 11.11
C PRO A 201 6.75 -16.19 11.09
N GLU A 202 5.95 -16.09 12.16
CA GLU A 202 4.61 -16.69 12.25
C GLU A 202 3.60 -16.09 11.27
N ARG A 203 3.90 -14.91 10.74
CA ARG A 203 3.09 -14.25 9.72
C ARG A 203 3.44 -14.68 8.30
N LEU A 204 4.52 -15.44 8.11
CA LEU A 204 5.13 -15.71 6.82
C LEU A 204 5.13 -17.21 6.50
N THR A 205 4.47 -17.59 5.42
CA THR A 205 4.51 -18.94 4.86
C THR A 205 5.18 -18.90 3.49
N ALA A 206 6.15 -19.79 3.23
CA ALA A 206 6.76 -19.94 1.91
C ALA A 206 6.27 -21.22 1.24
N LYS A 207 5.91 -21.13 -0.04
CA LYS A 207 5.43 -22.27 -0.83
C LYS A 207 5.98 -22.26 -2.24
N GLY A 208 6.44 -23.42 -2.72
CA GLY A 208 6.80 -23.63 -4.11
C GLY A 208 5.64 -24.22 -4.88
N TYR A 209 5.32 -23.63 -6.00
CA TYR A 209 4.32 -24.12 -6.95
C TYR A 209 4.96 -24.73 -8.19
N GLY A 210 6.28 -24.48 -8.40
CA GLY A 210 6.94 -24.90 -9.63
C GLY A 210 6.20 -24.40 -10.86
N MET A 211 5.91 -25.29 -11.79
CA MET A 211 5.26 -24.98 -13.07
C MET A 211 3.75 -25.29 -13.09
N THR A 212 3.13 -25.55 -11.93
CA THR A 212 1.75 -26.08 -11.88
C THR A 212 0.67 -25.01 -12.00
N GLU A 213 1.01 -23.73 -11.77
CA GLU A 213 0.07 -22.62 -11.80
C GLU A 213 0.56 -21.53 -12.77
N PRO A 214 0.54 -21.77 -14.09
CA PRO A 214 0.91 -20.77 -15.07
C PRO A 214 -0.16 -19.68 -15.18
N ILE A 215 0.25 -18.42 -15.37
CA ILE A 215 -0.63 -17.28 -15.65
C ILE A 215 -0.59 -16.86 -17.11
N ALA A 216 0.34 -17.41 -17.89
CA ALA A 216 0.51 -17.14 -19.31
C ALA A 216 0.93 -18.42 -20.05
N GLU A 217 0.82 -18.39 -21.38
CA GLU A 217 1.21 -19.50 -22.24
C GLU A 217 2.73 -19.73 -22.19
N ASN A 218 3.15 -20.97 -21.96
CA ASN A 218 4.56 -21.36 -21.90
C ASN A 218 5.25 -21.53 -23.28
N ASN A 219 4.53 -21.34 -24.36
CA ASN A 219 5.03 -21.51 -25.73
C ASN A 219 5.80 -20.29 -26.26
N THR A 220 5.71 -19.14 -25.61
CA THR A 220 6.46 -17.92 -25.89
C THR A 220 7.43 -17.56 -24.77
N GLU A 221 8.49 -16.80 -25.06
CA GLU A 221 9.41 -16.34 -24.01
C GLU A 221 8.75 -15.33 -23.08
N GLU A 222 7.90 -14.48 -23.63
CA GLU A 222 7.14 -13.48 -22.88
C GLU A 222 6.21 -14.16 -21.87
N GLY A 223 5.50 -15.22 -22.27
CA GLY A 223 4.64 -15.97 -21.37
C GLY A 223 5.42 -16.76 -20.32
N ARG A 224 6.56 -17.36 -20.69
CA ARG A 224 7.45 -18.00 -19.71
C ARG A 224 8.00 -16.99 -18.71
N ALA A 225 8.36 -15.77 -19.14
CA ALA A 225 8.83 -14.71 -18.26
C ALA A 225 7.77 -14.31 -17.24
N GLN A 226 6.50 -14.24 -17.63
CA GLN A 226 5.37 -13.97 -16.70
C GLN A 226 5.17 -15.14 -15.71
N ASN A 227 5.40 -16.38 -16.14
CA ASN A 227 5.28 -17.55 -15.26
C ASN A 227 6.42 -17.64 -14.24
N ARG A 228 7.61 -17.13 -14.53
CA ARG A 228 8.74 -17.02 -13.59
C ARG A 228 8.53 -15.86 -12.63
N ARG A 229 7.68 -16.02 -11.62
CA ARG A 229 7.27 -14.95 -10.71
C ARG A 229 7.30 -15.37 -9.26
N THR A 230 7.27 -14.39 -8.38
CA THR A 230 6.96 -14.55 -6.97
C THR A 230 5.66 -13.82 -6.66
N GLU A 231 4.73 -14.50 -6.03
CA GLU A 231 3.44 -13.94 -5.59
C GLU A 231 3.39 -13.79 -4.08
N VAL A 232 2.61 -12.83 -3.62
CA VAL A 232 2.19 -12.71 -2.22
C VAL A 232 0.68 -12.84 -2.16
N LYS A 233 0.21 -13.74 -1.29
CA LYS A 233 -1.20 -13.94 -1.01
C LYS A 233 -1.49 -13.62 0.45
N ILE A 234 -2.45 -12.74 0.70
CA ILE A 234 -2.97 -12.43 2.03
C ILE A 234 -3.90 -13.58 2.48
N LEU A 235 -3.66 -14.11 3.70
CA LEU A 235 -4.32 -15.31 4.24
C LEU A 235 -5.53 -14.96 5.12
#